data_ee247156326a15a75995dc96654206a9
#
_entry.id   ee247156326a15a75995dc96654206a9
#
_cell.length_a   1.000
_cell.length_b   1.000
_cell.length_c   1.000
_cell.angle_alpha   90.00
_cell.angle_beta   90.00
_cell.angle_gamma   90.00
#
_symmetry.space_group_name_H-M   'P 1'
#
loop_
_entity.id
_entity.type
_entity.pdbx_description
1 polymer ?
#
loop_
_entity_poly.entity_id
_entity_poly.type
_entity_poly.pdbx_seq_one_letter_code
_entity_poly.pdbx_strand_id
1 'polypeptide(L)' 'MYHYYYVNNNQTLNPGLHHEVHTKEHAEQLGIRSAQYVGYFESEGEAVAHAKKIYLDADGCAICCPNAHRG' A
#
# COMPACT_ATOMS: atom_id res chain seq x y z
N MET A 1 -0.72 -10.42 -12.39
CA MET A 1 -2.17 -10.31 -12.09
C MET A 1 -2.50 -8.92 -11.59
N TYR A 2 -3.56 -8.32 -12.10
CA TYR A 2 -3.97 -6.99 -11.69
C TYR A 2 -4.70 -7.02 -10.37
N HIS A 3 -4.45 -6.00 -9.53
CA HIS A 3 -5.14 -5.81 -8.26
C HIS A 3 -5.53 -4.36 -8.09
N TYR A 4 -6.58 -4.13 -7.32
CA TYR A 4 -6.89 -2.80 -6.80
C TYR A 4 -6.01 -2.56 -5.58
N TYR A 5 -5.44 -1.36 -5.49
CA TYR A 5 -4.53 -1.00 -4.39
C TYR A 5 -5.07 0.19 -3.63
N TYR A 6 -4.82 0.16 -2.32
CA TYR A 6 -5.19 1.24 -1.40
C TYR A 6 -3.98 1.58 -0.55
N VAL A 7 -3.88 2.83 -0.14
CA VAL A 7 -2.87 3.28 0.81
C VAL A 7 -3.55 3.67 2.11
N ASN A 8 -3.00 3.18 3.22
CA ASN A 8 -3.53 3.49 4.55
C ASN A 8 -3.31 4.97 4.84
N ASN A 9 -4.37 5.68 5.24
CA ASN A 9 -4.26 7.09 5.60
C ASN A 9 -3.53 7.29 6.93
N ASN A 10 -3.37 6.23 7.72
CA ASN A 10 -2.61 6.27 8.97
C ASN A 10 -1.26 5.61 8.76
N GLN A 11 -0.22 6.17 9.35
CA GLN A 11 1.10 5.56 9.34
C GLN A 11 1.11 4.34 10.25
N THR A 12 1.80 3.30 9.82
CA THR A 12 2.02 2.08 10.61
C THR A 12 3.50 1.72 10.53
N LEU A 13 3.97 0.90 11.50
CA LEU A 13 5.35 0.44 11.52
C LEU A 13 5.58 -0.62 10.43
N ASN A 14 6.68 -0.45 9.61
CA ASN A 14 6.92 -1.33 8.47
C ASN A 14 8.39 -1.28 7.96
N PRO A 15 9.45 -1.53 8.73
CA PRO A 15 9.61 -1.40 10.19
C PRO A 15 9.59 0.03 10.69
N GLY A 16 9.88 1.05 9.86
CA GLY A 16 9.68 2.45 10.21
C GLY A 16 8.23 2.86 9.98
N LEU A 17 7.88 4.08 10.39
CA LEU A 17 6.55 4.60 10.16
C LEU A 17 6.37 4.97 8.69
N HIS A 18 5.42 4.33 8.04
CA HIS A 18 5.09 4.55 6.63
C HIS A 18 3.59 4.47 6.41
N HIS A 19 3.13 5.11 5.33
CA HIS A 19 1.78 4.88 4.83
C HIS A 19 1.84 3.64 3.94
N GLU A 20 1.29 2.51 4.42
CA GLU A 20 1.40 1.24 3.72
C GLU A 20 0.41 1.11 2.58
N VAL A 21 0.91 0.58 1.46
CA VAL A 21 0.10 0.23 0.31
C VAL A 21 -0.28 -1.24 0.40
N HIS A 22 -1.58 -1.52 0.28
CA HIS A 22 -2.13 -2.87 0.34
C HIS A 22 -2.95 -3.17 -0.90
N THR A 23 -3.03 -4.44 -1.26
CA THR A 23 -4.10 -4.87 -2.15
C THR A 23 -5.44 -4.67 -1.44
N LYS A 24 -6.50 -4.50 -2.23
CA LYS A 24 -7.84 -4.34 -1.67
C LYS A 24 -8.18 -5.47 -0.70
N GLU A 25 -7.89 -6.72 -1.11
CA GLU A 25 -8.20 -7.91 -0.32
C GLU A 25 -7.51 -7.89 1.03
N HIS A 26 -6.23 -7.53 1.05
CA HIS A 26 -5.47 -7.52 2.30
C HIS A 26 -5.88 -6.35 3.20
N ALA A 27 -6.18 -5.20 2.59
CA ALA A 27 -6.70 -4.07 3.36
C ALA A 27 -8.01 -4.44 4.08
N GLU A 28 -8.87 -5.20 3.39
CA GLU A 28 -10.12 -5.69 3.98
C GLU A 28 -9.86 -6.68 5.11
N GLN A 29 -8.90 -7.60 4.91
CA GLN A 29 -8.52 -8.56 5.96
C GLN A 29 -7.99 -7.89 7.21
N LEU A 30 -7.22 -6.81 7.04
CA LEU A 30 -6.67 -6.05 8.15
C LEU A 30 -7.69 -5.14 8.81
N GLY A 31 -8.86 -4.95 8.19
CA GLY A 31 -9.89 -4.08 8.71
C GLY A 31 -9.52 -2.60 8.65
N ILE A 32 -8.72 -2.21 7.68
CA ILE A 32 -8.30 -0.82 7.52
C ILE A 32 -9.50 -0.01 7.06
N ARG A 33 -9.93 0.96 7.89
CA ARG A 33 -11.13 1.75 7.62
C ARG A 33 -10.82 3.04 6.88
N SER A 34 -9.66 3.63 7.14
CA SER A 34 -9.28 4.90 6.54
C SER A 34 -8.18 4.64 5.54
N ALA A 35 -8.56 4.44 4.29
CA ALA A 35 -7.62 4.15 3.22
C ALA A 35 -8.05 4.91 1.97
N GLN A 36 -7.08 5.28 1.15
CA GLN A 36 -7.32 5.99 -0.09
C GLN A 36 -7.05 5.07 -1.27
N TYR A 37 -7.95 5.09 -2.24
CA TYR A 37 -7.79 4.32 -3.47
C TYR A 37 -6.59 4.84 -4.26
N VAL A 38 -5.70 3.92 -4.66
CA VAL A 38 -4.49 4.26 -5.42
C VAL A 38 -4.70 3.99 -6.92
N GLY A 39 -5.24 2.83 -7.24
CA GLY A 39 -5.47 2.47 -8.63
C GLY A 39 -5.51 0.97 -8.83
N TYR A 40 -5.56 0.60 -10.10
CA TYR A 40 -5.64 -0.81 -10.54
C TYR A 40 -4.40 -1.09 -11.38
N PHE A 41 -3.50 -1.91 -10.85
CA PHE A 41 -2.19 -2.13 -11.45
C PHE A 41 -1.83 -3.60 -11.47
N GLU A 42 -0.96 -3.97 -12.39
CA GLU A 42 -0.41 -5.33 -12.46
C GLU A 42 0.74 -5.49 -11.48
N SER A 43 1.53 -4.45 -11.23
CA SER A 43 2.69 -4.55 -10.38
C SER A 43 2.54 -3.72 -9.11
N GLU A 44 3.08 -4.25 -8.01
CA GLU A 44 3.14 -3.55 -6.72
C GLU A 44 3.96 -2.27 -6.83
N GLY A 45 5.03 -2.32 -7.61
CA GLY A 45 5.90 -1.16 -7.81
C GLY A 45 5.16 0.02 -8.41
N GLU A 46 4.29 -0.23 -9.39
CA GLU A 46 3.46 0.82 -9.98
C GLU A 46 2.51 1.41 -8.93
N ALA A 47 1.91 0.54 -8.13
CA ALA A 47 0.98 0.99 -7.09
C ALA A 47 1.70 1.88 -6.06
N VAL A 48 2.88 1.49 -5.61
CA VAL A 48 3.65 2.28 -4.64
C VAL A 48 4.10 3.60 -5.26
N ALA A 49 4.54 3.58 -6.52
CA ALA A 49 4.93 4.80 -7.22
C ALA A 49 3.78 5.81 -7.29
N HIS A 50 2.56 5.33 -7.55
CA HIS A 50 1.37 6.19 -7.57
C HIS A 50 1.00 6.66 -6.16
N ALA A 51 1.10 5.78 -5.17
CA ALA A 51 0.80 6.13 -3.78
C ALA A 51 1.74 7.22 -3.26
N LYS A 52 2.98 7.27 -3.74
CA LYS A 52 3.94 8.29 -3.34
C LYS A 52 3.55 9.70 -3.79
N LYS A 53 2.64 9.81 -4.75
CA LYS A 53 2.07 11.11 -5.13
C LYS A 53 1.06 11.60 -4.09
N ILE A 54 0.55 10.70 -3.26
CA ILE A 54 -0.40 11.01 -2.19
C ILE A 54 0.36 11.22 -0.88
N TYR A 55 1.21 10.24 -0.54
CA TYR A 55 2.06 10.27 0.65
C TYR A 55 3.49 9.94 0.24
N LEU A 56 4.43 10.85 0.47
CA LEU A 56 5.83 10.67 0.07
C LEU A 56 6.48 9.45 0.72
N ASP A 57 6.02 9.09 1.92
CA ASP A 57 6.53 7.94 2.66
C ASP A 57 5.77 6.64 2.37
N ALA A 58 5.01 6.58 1.29
CA ALA A 58 4.30 5.36 0.93
C ALA A 58 5.28 4.21 0.69
N ASP A 59 4.92 3.03 1.20
CA ASP A 59 5.73 1.83 1.05
C ASP A 59 4.81 0.62 0.93
N GLY A 60 5.29 -0.43 0.27
CA GLY A 60 4.51 -1.65 0.11
C GLY A 60 4.41 -2.44 1.40
N CYS A 61 3.24 -3.02 1.65
CA CYS A 61 3.05 -3.92 2.77
C CYS A 61 3.99 -5.13 2.62
N ALA A 62 4.67 -5.51 3.70
CA ALA A 62 5.61 -6.63 3.65
C ALA A 62 4.94 -7.97 3.30
N ILE A 63 3.65 -8.09 3.56
CA ILE A 63 2.90 -9.33 3.34
C ILE A 63 2.30 -9.38 1.93
N CYS A 64 1.50 -8.38 1.55
CA CYS A 64 0.79 -8.42 0.28
C CYS A 64 1.52 -7.71 -0.86
N CYS A 65 2.51 -6.89 -0.55
CA CYS A 65 3.31 -6.17 -1.56
C CYS A 65 4.81 -6.31 -1.26
N PRO A 66 5.31 -7.56 -1.10
CA PRO A 66 6.70 -7.76 -0.67
C PRO A 66 7.74 -7.26 -1.66
N ASN A 67 7.40 -7.25 -2.95
CA ASN A 67 8.35 -6.82 -3.98
C ASN A 67 8.54 -5.30 -3.99
N ALA A 68 7.63 -4.56 -3.39
CA ALA A 68 7.68 -3.10 -3.30
C ALA A 68 7.91 -2.62 -1.86
N HIS A 69 8.17 -3.55 -0.93
CA HIS A 69 8.45 -3.24 0.46
C HIS A 69 9.92 -2.81 0.61
N ARG A 70 10.14 -1.64 1.19
CA ARG A 70 11.50 -1.12 1.43
C ARG A 70 11.84 -1.00 2.91
N GLY A 71 10.83 -1.00 3.75
CA GLY A 71 11.01 -0.84 5.18
C GLY A 71 11.19 0.60 5.56
#